data_c24acc7efade7e8d7dc51637bf8dc6de
#
_entry.id   c24acc7efade7e8d7dc51637bf8dc6de
#
_cell.length_a   1.000
_cell.length_b   1.000
_cell.length_c   1.000
_cell.angle_alpha   90.00
_cell.angle_beta   90.00
_cell.angle_gamma   90.00
#
_symmetry.space_group_name_H-M   'P 1'
#
loop_
_entity.id
_entity.type
_entity.pdbx_description
1 polymer ?
#
loop_
_entity_poly.entity_id
_entity_poly.type
_entity_poly.pdbx_seq_one_letter_code
_entity_poly.pdbx_strand_id
1 'polypeptide(L)'
;SSYTACKKGVVIAFGSMYGNTRAIAQQLAKQLSKRGITDIKIYDVSKTNASYIIADAWKYTNLVTIAPTYNLNLYLTMENFIHELKALNFQNHKVSIIGNHSWASAAMKIMVSHFENDFKDIEIVSEPLDIKSSLKEEDIPKIEKMADDIKASIDAAEIKEVL
;
A
#
# COMPACT_ATOMS: atom_id res chain seq x y z
N SER A 1 -19.65 3.24 -12.09
CA SER A 1 -19.17 4.44 -11.40
C SER A 1 -17.66 4.57 -11.50
N SER A 2 -17.17 5.77 -11.68
CA SER A 2 -15.75 6.08 -11.79
C SER A 2 -14.95 5.81 -10.50
N TYR A 3 -15.63 5.56 -9.36
CA TYR A 3 -14.98 5.34 -8.08
C TYR A 3 -14.90 3.87 -7.66
N THR A 4 -15.32 2.96 -8.52
CA THR A 4 -15.31 1.53 -8.22
C THR A 4 -14.18 0.85 -8.99
N ALA A 5 -13.39 0.02 -8.30
CA ALA A 5 -12.36 -0.78 -8.94
C ALA A 5 -12.98 -1.70 -10.00
N CYS A 6 -12.30 -1.87 -11.11
CA CYS A 6 -12.77 -2.73 -12.20
C CYS A 6 -12.00 -4.04 -12.31
N LYS A 7 -10.92 -4.21 -11.57
CA LYS A 7 -10.12 -5.44 -11.55
C LYS A 7 -9.68 -5.82 -10.14
N LYS A 8 -9.67 -7.11 -9.89
CA LYS A 8 -9.08 -7.66 -8.66
C LYS A 8 -7.57 -7.67 -8.78
N GLY A 9 -6.89 -7.04 -7.85
CA GLY A 9 -5.44 -6.97 -7.86
C GLY A 9 -4.92 -5.97 -6.86
N VAL A 10 -3.60 -5.82 -6.84
CA VAL A 10 -2.89 -5.02 -5.84
C VAL A 10 -1.90 -4.07 -6.51
N VAL A 11 -1.97 -2.80 -6.15
CA VAL A 11 -0.92 -1.84 -6.44
C VAL A 11 -0.10 -1.64 -5.17
N ILE A 12 1.20 -1.88 -5.24
CA ILE A 12 2.14 -1.61 -4.15
C ILE A 12 2.93 -0.37 -4.51
N ALA A 13 2.71 0.72 -3.77
CA ALA A 13 3.44 1.96 -3.91
C ALA A 13 4.41 2.09 -2.74
N PHE A 14 5.71 2.12 -3.01
CA PHE A 14 6.71 2.24 -1.97
C PHE A 14 7.63 3.45 -2.19
N GLY A 15 8.06 4.06 -1.08
CA GLY A 15 9.11 5.06 -1.09
C GLY A 15 10.33 4.50 -0.38
N SER A 16 11.51 4.57 -1.00
CA SER A 16 12.72 4.00 -0.43
C SER A 16 13.86 5.01 -0.42
N MET A 17 14.52 5.12 0.74
CA MET A 17 15.75 5.92 0.88
C MET A 17 16.99 5.04 0.75
N TYR A 18 16.95 3.84 1.35
CA TYR A 18 18.12 2.96 1.47
C TYR A 18 17.85 1.52 1.04
N GLY A 19 16.74 1.27 0.35
CA GLY A 19 16.42 -0.05 -0.18
C GLY A 19 15.60 -0.95 0.75
N ASN A 20 15.41 -0.60 2.02
CA ASN A 20 14.66 -1.44 2.97
C ASN A 20 13.19 -1.63 2.57
N THR A 21 12.53 -0.56 2.18
CA THR A 21 11.12 -0.61 1.77
C THR A 21 10.93 -1.36 0.46
N ARG A 22 11.92 -1.30 -0.44
CA ARG A 22 11.90 -2.11 -1.66
C ARG A 22 11.88 -3.60 -1.34
N ALA A 23 12.74 -4.04 -0.42
CA ALA A 23 12.78 -5.44 0.00
C ALA A 23 11.45 -5.88 0.63
N ILE A 24 10.83 -5.02 1.43
CA ILE A 24 9.51 -5.27 2.03
C ILE A 24 8.44 -5.41 0.92
N ALA A 25 8.43 -4.49 -0.05
CA ALA A 25 7.50 -4.53 -1.18
C ALA A 25 7.64 -5.82 -1.99
N GLN A 26 8.88 -6.22 -2.28
CA GLN A 26 9.16 -7.46 -3.00
C GLN A 26 8.72 -8.69 -2.22
N GLN A 27 8.92 -8.72 -0.91
CA GLN A 27 8.48 -9.83 -0.07
C GLN A 27 6.95 -9.92 -0.03
N LEU A 28 6.28 -8.80 0.11
CA LEU A 28 4.81 -8.80 0.08
C LEU A 28 4.29 -9.29 -1.27
N ALA A 29 4.86 -8.81 -2.37
CA ALA A 29 4.48 -9.26 -3.72
C ALA A 29 4.67 -10.77 -3.88
N LYS A 30 5.77 -11.30 -3.37
CA LYS A 30 6.03 -12.75 -3.38
C LYS A 30 4.96 -13.52 -2.61
N GLN A 31 4.59 -13.04 -1.42
CA GLN A 31 3.55 -13.69 -0.62
C GLN A 31 2.17 -13.61 -1.28
N LEU A 32 1.84 -12.49 -1.90
CA LEU A 32 0.60 -12.35 -2.65
C LEU A 32 0.56 -13.28 -3.86
N SER A 33 1.66 -13.39 -4.58
CA SER A 33 1.78 -14.29 -5.73
C SER A 33 1.61 -15.76 -5.33
N LYS A 34 2.19 -16.16 -4.20
CA LYS A 34 2.01 -17.51 -3.65
C LYS A 34 0.54 -17.85 -3.36
N ARG A 35 -0.28 -16.83 -3.11
CA ARG A 35 -1.72 -16.99 -2.82
C ARG A 35 -2.59 -16.86 -4.06
N GLY A 36 -1.96 -16.89 -5.25
CA GLY A 36 -2.67 -16.87 -6.51
C GLY A 36 -3.09 -15.50 -7.03
N ILE A 37 -2.61 -14.42 -6.43
CA ILE A 37 -2.88 -13.07 -6.94
C ILE A 37 -1.91 -12.82 -8.09
N THR A 38 -2.45 -12.60 -9.29
CA THR A 38 -1.67 -12.45 -10.52
C THR A 38 -1.47 -10.99 -10.94
N ASP A 39 -2.42 -10.13 -10.65
CA ASP A 39 -2.34 -8.71 -10.97
C ASP A 39 -1.71 -7.93 -9.81
N ILE A 40 -0.40 -7.82 -9.84
CA ILE A 40 0.39 -7.10 -8.83
C ILE A 40 1.26 -6.08 -9.57
N LYS A 41 1.08 -4.81 -9.23
CA LYS A 41 1.90 -3.71 -9.75
C LYS A 41 2.73 -3.14 -8.62
N ILE A 42 4.02 -2.94 -8.85
CA ILE A 42 4.94 -2.39 -7.85
C ILE A 42 5.56 -1.10 -8.41
N TYR A 43 5.41 -0.01 -7.68
CA TYR A 43 5.91 1.30 -8.08
C TYR A 43 6.76 1.93 -6.99
N ASP A 44 7.89 2.49 -7.39
CA ASP A 44 8.67 3.40 -6.55
C ASP A 44 8.11 4.82 -6.78
N VAL A 45 7.54 5.43 -5.73
CA VAL A 45 6.91 6.74 -5.83
C VAL A 45 7.90 7.87 -6.14
N SER A 46 9.20 7.64 -5.95
CA SER A 46 10.24 8.61 -6.29
C SER A 46 10.69 8.52 -7.75
N LYS A 47 10.32 7.46 -8.46
CA LYS A 47 10.79 7.18 -9.83
C LYS A 47 9.69 7.19 -10.87
N THR A 48 8.43 7.08 -10.45
CA THR A 48 7.28 7.02 -11.35
C THR A 48 6.37 8.19 -11.07
N ASN A 49 5.91 8.86 -12.12
CA ASN A 49 4.95 9.95 -11.98
C ASN A 49 3.70 9.44 -11.25
N ALA A 50 3.25 10.19 -10.25
CA ALA A 50 2.11 9.83 -9.42
C ALA A 50 0.85 9.54 -10.25
N SER A 51 0.64 10.23 -11.37
CA SER A 51 -0.55 10.02 -12.21
C SER A 51 -0.67 8.59 -12.73
N TYR A 52 0.44 7.94 -13.08
CA TYR A 52 0.42 6.53 -13.52
C TYR A 52 0.07 5.58 -12.38
N ILE A 53 0.66 5.81 -11.21
CA ILE A 53 0.39 4.99 -10.03
C ILE A 53 -1.07 5.13 -9.60
N ILE A 54 -1.59 6.36 -9.60
CA ILE A 54 -2.96 6.66 -9.20
C ILE A 54 -3.96 6.03 -10.18
N ALA A 55 -3.67 6.06 -11.49
CA ALA A 55 -4.52 5.41 -12.49
C ALA A 55 -4.68 3.91 -12.20
N ASP A 56 -3.58 3.23 -11.87
CA ASP A 56 -3.63 1.82 -11.48
C ASP A 56 -4.31 1.63 -10.11
N ALA A 57 -4.08 2.52 -9.16
CA ALA A 57 -4.74 2.44 -7.85
C ALA A 57 -6.27 2.52 -7.99
N TRP A 58 -6.78 3.34 -8.90
CA TRP A 58 -8.21 3.40 -9.23
C TRP A 58 -8.72 2.11 -9.85
N LYS A 59 -7.92 1.50 -10.72
CA LYS A 59 -8.29 0.32 -11.50
C LYS A 59 -8.40 -0.93 -10.64
N TYR A 60 -7.49 -1.11 -9.69
CA TYR A 60 -7.40 -2.33 -8.88
C TYR A 60 -8.06 -2.17 -7.52
N THR A 61 -8.47 -3.29 -6.93
CA THR A 61 -9.20 -3.30 -5.66
C THR A 61 -8.38 -2.83 -4.47
N ASN A 62 -7.07 -3.08 -4.49
CA ASN A 62 -6.22 -2.88 -3.31
C ASN A 62 -5.01 -2.00 -3.61
N LEU A 63 -4.73 -1.09 -2.68
CA LEU A 63 -3.53 -0.28 -2.65
C LEU A 63 -2.74 -0.58 -1.38
N VAL A 64 -1.45 -0.83 -1.50
CA VAL A 64 -0.54 -0.94 -0.36
C VAL A 64 0.44 0.21 -0.42
N THR A 65 0.60 0.94 0.68
CA THR A 65 1.62 1.98 0.80
C THR A 65 2.70 1.55 1.78
N ILE A 66 3.96 1.67 1.35
CA ILE A 66 5.13 1.29 2.15
C ILE A 66 6.12 2.44 2.14
N ALA A 67 6.43 3.01 3.30
CA ALA A 67 7.33 4.15 3.35
C ALA A 67 8.13 4.24 4.64
N PRO A 68 9.35 4.83 4.57
CA PRO A 68 10.17 5.02 5.76
C PRO A 68 9.78 6.28 6.53
N THR A 69 10.20 6.29 7.79
CA THR A 69 10.20 7.48 8.63
C THR A 69 11.47 8.29 8.35
N TYR A 70 11.31 9.58 8.14
CA TYR A 70 12.41 10.53 7.94
C TYR A 70 12.18 11.78 8.78
N ASN A 71 13.15 12.16 9.60
CA ASN A 71 13.04 13.31 10.51
C ASN A 71 11.74 13.29 11.34
N LEU A 72 11.40 12.15 11.91
CA LEU A 72 10.19 11.95 12.74
C LEU A 72 8.88 12.17 11.96
N ASN A 73 8.93 12.16 10.65
CA ASN A 73 7.79 12.33 9.76
C ASN A 73 7.74 11.22 8.71
N LEU A 74 6.65 11.18 7.97
CA LEU A 74 6.54 10.34 6.78
C LEU A 74 7.51 10.86 5.71
N TYR A 75 8.16 9.94 5.01
CA TYR A 75 8.99 10.22 3.84
C TYR A 75 8.21 11.13 2.86
N LEU A 76 8.80 12.28 2.52
CA LEU A 76 8.09 13.37 1.83
C LEU A 76 7.47 12.95 0.49
N THR A 77 8.16 12.13 -0.29
CA THR A 77 7.63 11.69 -1.59
C THR A 77 6.34 10.87 -1.42
N MET A 78 6.27 10.03 -0.38
CA MET A 78 5.04 9.29 -0.07
C MET A 78 3.95 10.24 0.44
N GLU A 79 4.29 11.21 1.28
CA GLU A 79 3.35 12.22 1.74
C GLU A 79 2.70 12.96 0.56
N ASN A 80 3.50 13.37 -0.41
CA ASN A 80 3.02 14.03 -1.62
C ASN A 80 2.13 13.11 -2.45
N PHE A 81 2.49 11.84 -2.57
CA PHE A 81 1.67 10.86 -3.28
C PHE A 81 0.28 10.71 -2.65
N ILE A 82 0.23 10.59 -1.33
CA ILE A 82 -1.04 10.46 -0.59
C ILE A 82 -1.88 11.74 -0.74
N HIS A 83 -1.25 12.92 -0.71
CA HIS A 83 -1.95 14.18 -0.94
C HIS A 83 -2.55 14.25 -2.35
N GLU A 84 -1.87 13.75 -3.36
CA GLU A 84 -2.42 13.69 -4.72
C GLU A 84 -3.59 12.72 -4.83
N LEU A 85 -3.50 11.55 -4.18
CA LEU A 85 -4.63 10.62 -4.09
C LEU A 85 -5.87 11.32 -3.52
N LYS A 86 -5.69 12.07 -2.44
CA LYS A 86 -6.78 12.83 -1.81
C LYS A 86 -7.34 13.89 -2.75
N ALA A 87 -6.46 14.66 -3.39
CA ALA A 87 -6.87 15.72 -4.31
C ALA A 87 -7.70 15.19 -5.48
N LEU A 88 -7.47 13.95 -5.89
CA LEU A 88 -8.20 13.30 -6.97
C LEU A 88 -9.40 12.48 -6.47
N ASN A 89 -9.78 12.64 -5.21
CA ASN A 89 -10.93 11.98 -4.58
C ASN A 89 -10.86 10.45 -4.56
N PHE A 90 -9.67 9.89 -4.41
CA PHE A 90 -9.51 8.44 -4.29
C PHE A 90 -10.38 7.92 -3.15
N GLN A 91 -11.27 6.97 -3.46
CA GLN A 91 -12.26 6.47 -2.52
C GLN A 91 -12.74 5.07 -2.93
N ASN A 92 -13.47 4.41 -2.03
CA ASN A 92 -14.10 3.11 -2.29
C ASN A 92 -13.09 2.02 -2.69
N HIS A 93 -11.98 1.98 -1.98
CA HIS A 93 -10.91 1.01 -2.19
C HIS A 93 -10.41 0.44 -0.86
N LYS A 94 -9.68 -0.67 -0.95
CA LYS A 94 -9.05 -1.32 0.19
C LYS A 94 -7.60 -0.88 0.28
N VAL A 95 -7.11 -0.63 1.48
CA VAL A 95 -5.74 -0.15 1.69
C VAL A 95 -5.04 -0.99 2.76
N SER A 96 -3.75 -1.20 2.57
CA SER A 96 -2.86 -1.78 3.59
C SER A 96 -1.61 -0.91 3.72
N ILE A 97 -1.04 -0.87 4.91
CA ILE A 97 -0.02 0.12 5.26
C ILE A 97 1.16 -0.54 5.96
N ILE A 98 2.37 -0.26 5.47
CA ILE A 98 3.61 -0.68 6.12
C ILE A 98 4.52 0.52 6.29
N GLY A 99 4.85 0.84 7.54
CA GLY A 99 5.89 1.81 7.86
C GLY A 99 7.24 1.12 8.05
N ASN A 100 8.30 1.85 7.79
CA ASN A 100 9.66 1.42 8.07
C ASN A 100 10.39 2.52 8.86
N HIS A 101 11.21 2.14 9.81
CA HIS A 101 11.97 3.09 10.63
C HIS A 101 13.31 2.49 11.06
N SER A 102 14.28 3.34 11.41
CA SER A 102 15.50 2.87 12.06
C SER A 102 15.32 2.87 13.59
N TRP A 103 15.33 4.02 14.24
CA TRP A 103 15.25 4.11 15.70
C TRP A 103 14.06 4.94 16.21
N ALA A 104 13.37 5.63 15.34
CA ALA A 104 12.15 6.37 15.68
C ALA A 104 11.09 6.11 14.63
N SER A 105 9.89 5.75 15.06
CA SER A 105 8.77 5.35 14.20
C SER A 105 7.76 6.49 14.09
N ALA A 106 7.39 6.86 12.86
CA ALA A 106 6.32 7.82 12.62
C ALA A 106 5.50 7.50 11.36
N ALA A 107 6.13 6.95 10.32
CA ALA A 107 5.52 6.78 9.01
C ALA A 107 4.21 5.98 9.04
N MET A 108 4.17 4.86 9.74
CA MET A 108 2.97 4.02 9.81
C MET A 108 1.79 4.80 10.36
N LYS A 109 1.96 5.46 11.50
CA LYS A 109 0.87 6.19 12.16
C LYS A 109 0.37 7.36 11.32
N ILE A 110 1.27 8.04 10.63
CA ILE A 110 0.91 9.17 9.76
C ILE A 110 0.10 8.68 8.57
N MET A 111 0.52 7.59 7.92
CA MET A 111 -0.23 7.02 6.80
C MET A 111 -1.61 6.51 7.25
N VAL A 112 -1.68 5.83 8.39
CA VAL A 112 -2.96 5.38 8.96
C VAL A 112 -3.88 6.58 9.19
N SER A 113 -3.36 7.64 9.80
CA SER A 113 -4.13 8.86 10.06
C SER A 113 -4.68 9.46 8.78
N HIS A 114 -3.89 9.55 7.72
CA HIS A 114 -4.36 10.05 6.44
C HIS A 114 -5.51 9.21 5.88
N PHE A 115 -5.35 7.90 5.82
CA PHE A 115 -6.36 7.03 5.23
C PHE A 115 -7.64 6.93 6.08
N GLU A 116 -7.53 7.02 7.39
CA GLU A 116 -8.71 6.99 8.27
C GLU A 116 -9.48 8.31 8.29
N ASN A 117 -8.78 9.46 8.23
CA ASN A 117 -9.37 10.76 8.49
C ASN A 117 -9.58 11.62 7.25
N ASP A 118 -8.75 11.45 6.22
CA ASP A 118 -8.72 12.36 5.08
C ASP A 118 -9.39 11.81 3.83
N PHE A 119 -9.78 10.54 3.83
CA PHE A 119 -10.38 9.88 2.68
C PHE A 119 -11.79 9.39 3.02
N LYS A 120 -12.60 9.23 1.98
CA LYS A 120 -13.95 8.72 2.06
C LYS A 120 -13.98 7.28 1.58
N ASP A 121 -14.69 6.42 2.32
CA ASP A 121 -14.92 5.01 1.91
C ASP A 121 -13.62 4.24 1.63
N ILE A 122 -12.62 4.41 2.48
CA ILE A 122 -11.40 3.62 2.47
C ILE A 122 -11.47 2.61 3.62
N GLU A 123 -11.25 1.35 3.32
CA GLU A 123 -11.16 0.29 4.32
C GLU A 123 -9.72 -0.19 4.45
N ILE A 124 -9.17 -0.13 5.66
CA ILE A 124 -7.87 -0.72 5.97
C ILE A 124 -8.12 -2.19 6.30
N VAL A 125 -7.67 -3.09 5.41
CA VAL A 125 -8.06 -4.51 5.45
C VAL A 125 -7.13 -5.40 6.25
N SER A 126 -6.03 -4.86 6.74
CA SER A 126 -5.06 -5.60 7.54
C SER A 126 -4.50 -4.72 8.64
N GLU A 127 -3.98 -5.34 9.70
CA GLU A 127 -3.27 -4.59 10.73
C GLU A 127 -2.07 -3.86 10.10
N PRO A 128 -1.95 -2.54 10.28
CA PRO A 128 -0.79 -1.80 9.81
C PRO A 128 0.49 -2.34 10.44
N LEU A 129 1.55 -2.44 9.63
CA LEU A 129 2.84 -2.94 10.09
C LEU A 129 3.85 -1.82 10.22
N ASP A 130 4.77 -1.97 11.18
CA ASP A 130 5.87 -1.07 11.40
C ASP A 130 7.15 -1.90 11.54
N ILE A 131 7.98 -1.89 10.50
CA ILE A 131 9.17 -2.74 10.42
C ILE A 131 10.42 -1.93 10.73
N LYS A 132 11.20 -2.40 11.68
CA LYS A 132 12.44 -1.75 12.09
C LYS A 132 13.60 -2.18 11.20
N SER A 133 14.28 -1.21 10.60
CA SER A 133 15.48 -1.40 9.78
C SER A 133 15.25 -2.37 8.61
N SER A 134 16.19 -3.26 8.32
CA SER A 134 16.05 -4.23 7.25
C SER A 134 15.06 -5.34 7.64
N LEU A 135 14.44 -5.92 6.62
CA LEU A 135 13.53 -7.05 6.78
C LEU A 135 14.27 -8.25 7.41
N LYS A 136 13.70 -8.83 8.46
CA LYS A 136 14.24 -9.96 9.20
C LYS A 136 13.31 -11.16 9.11
N GLU A 137 13.82 -12.34 9.46
CA GLU A 137 13.00 -13.56 9.50
C GLU A 137 11.78 -13.42 10.40
N GLU A 138 11.92 -12.73 11.54
CA GLU A 138 10.80 -12.48 12.47
C GLU A 138 9.70 -11.60 11.89
N ASP A 139 9.99 -10.83 10.84
CA ASP A 139 9.01 -9.98 10.17
C ASP A 139 8.20 -10.73 9.11
N ILE A 140 8.71 -11.84 8.60
CA ILE A 140 8.05 -12.60 7.53
C ILE A 140 6.63 -13.05 7.92
N PRO A 141 6.39 -13.62 9.11
CA PRO A 141 5.02 -13.98 9.50
C PRO A 141 4.04 -12.81 9.49
N LYS A 142 4.50 -11.60 9.80
CA LYS A 142 3.66 -10.39 9.76
C LYS A 142 3.25 -10.05 8.33
N ILE A 143 4.19 -10.19 7.39
CA ILE A 143 3.92 -9.94 5.96
C ILE A 143 3.02 -11.04 5.39
N GLU A 144 3.23 -12.28 5.79
CA GLU A 144 2.36 -13.39 5.42
C GLU A 144 0.92 -13.15 5.89
N LYS A 145 0.74 -12.69 7.13
CA LYS A 145 -0.59 -12.37 7.68
C LYS A 145 -1.26 -11.26 6.89
N MET A 146 -0.51 -10.20 6.55
CA MET A 146 -1.03 -9.12 5.72
C MET A 146 -1.44 -9.64 4.33
N ALA A 147 -0.64 -10.51 3.73
CA ALA A 147 -0.96 -11.13 2.45
C ALA A 147 -2.25 -11.98 2.55
N ASP A 148 -2.45 -12.70 3.64
CA ASP A 148 -3.69 -13.46 3.89
C ASP A 148 -4.90 -12.51 3.94
N ASP A 149 -4.77 -11.40 4.66
CA ASP A 149 -5.86 -10.43 4.81
C ASP A 149 -6.19 -9.73 3.49
N ILE A 150 -5.17 -9.37 2.72
CA ILE A 150 -5.36 -8.80 1.37
C ILE A 150 -6.05 -9.81 0.47
N LYS A 151 -5.61 -11.06 0.45
CA LYS A 151 -6.22 -12.14 -0.35
C LYS A 151 -7.69 -12.32 0.02
N ALA A 152 -8.00 -12.35 1.31
CA ALA A 152 -9.39 -12.46 1.79
C ALA A 152 -10.25 -11.30 1.31
N SER A 153 -9.71 -10.07 1.34
CA SER A 153 -10.43 -8.89 0.86
C SER A 153 -10.70 -8.93 -0.64
N ILE A 154 -9.75 -9.46 -1.42
CA ILE A 154 -9.88 -9.61 -2.87
C ILE A 154 -10.94 -10.67 -3.20
N ASP A 155 -10.92 -11.80 -2.50
CA ASP A 155 -11.88 -12.88 -2.71
C ASP A 155 -13.31 -12.44 -2.38
N ALA A 156 -13.47 -11.56 -1.39
CA ALA A 156 -14.77 -11.03 -1.00
C ALA A 156 -15.24 -9.86 -1.86
N ALA A 157 -14.37 -9.28 -2.67
CA ALA A 157 -14.71 -8.10 -3.46
C ALA A 157 -15.67 -8.45 -4.60
N GLU A 158 -16.73 -7.65 -4.72
CA GLU A 158 -17.64 -7.69 -5.85
C GLU A 158 -17.26 -6.54 -6.79
N ILE A 159 -16.83 -6.89 -7.99
CA ILE A 159 -16.50 -5.90 -9.01
C ILE A 159 -17.34 -6.14 -10.26
N LYS A 160 -17.68 -5.04 -10.94
CA LYS A 160 -18.28 -5.14 -12.27
C LYS A 160 -17.13 -5.14 -13.28
N GLU A 161 -16.91 -6.29 -13.93
CA GLU A 161 -16.02 -6.31 -15.07
C GLU A 161 -16.64 -5.48 -16.19
N VAL A 162 -15.88 -4.51 -16.68
CA VAL A 162 -16.24 -3.76 -17.87
C VAL A 162 -15.79 -4.59 -19.06
N LEU A 163 -16.76 -5.13 -19.76
CA LEU A 163 -16.49 -5.84 -21.01
C LEU A 163 -16.12 -4.85 -22.11
#